data_63c60eb8c481d4396e2c444eeb0f0371
#
_entry.id   63c60eb8c481d4396e2c444eeb0f0371
#
_cell.length_a   1.000
_cell.length_b   1.000
_cell.length_c   1.000
_cell.angle_alpha   90.00
_cell.angle_beta   90.00
_cell.angle_gamma   90.00
#
_symmetry.space_group_name_H-M   'P 1'
#
loop_
_entity.id
_entity.type
_entity.pdbx_description
1 polymer ?
#
loop_
_entity_poly.entity_id
_entity_poly.type
_entity_poly.pdbx_seq_one_letter_code
_entity_poly.pdbx_strand_id
1 'polypeptide(L)'
;ISKNFNRYFGFTEKDVQQLLKDFGMSEQYSLVKEWYDGYNFGSVDMYCPWDVTCYVMDYVRSKRQMPACYWAGSSDNSIIRTFIDKYRNLIKTDFEKLLNGEVVRKQVSLNLTYDELQDSVDNFWSVLLLSGYLTTERNDDYYEMATEDGGVFSLKIPNTEVREIFINTIDKWMQAASGKLWDISKLINAIWEKDIDVMSQEITNILRKTISYFDYSENFYHAFLAGILSGAGQVVKTNPETGMGRSDIILEDSDNSRVVIFELKRTKEEKQLEAFCEQALTQIKNMGYADEYADDYNEIICYGISFYKKKCLVKVEN
;
A
#
# COMPACT_ATOMS: atom_id res chain seq x y z
N ILE A 1 -0.52 27.39 -7.11
CA ILE A 1 -0.48 28.18 -5.86
C ILE A 1 0.54 29.29 -6.03
N SER A 2 0.16 30.55 -5.69
CA SER A 2 1.07 31.69 -5.80
C SER A 2 2.38 31.43 -5.04
N LYS A 3 3.54 31.66 -5.69
CA LYS A 3 4.87 31.51 -5.09
C LYS A 3 5.06 32.34 -3.80
N ASN A 4 4.21 33.35 -3.58
CA ASN A 4 4.32 34.26 -2.43
C ASN A 4 3.77 33.67 -1.12
N PHE A 5 2.92 32.64 -1.17
CA PHE A 5 2.23 32.08 0.01
C PHE A 5 2.43 30.60 0.19
N ASN A 6 3.22 29.95 -0.65
CA ASN A 6 3.40 28.50 -0.67
C ASN A 6 3.95 27.90 0.66
N ARG A 7 4.60 28.70 1.51
CA ARG A 7 5.17 28.27 2.80
C ARG A 7 4.19 28.24 3.96
N TYR A 8 2.94 28.65 3.75
CA TYR A 8 1.96 28.81 4.82
C TYR A 8 0.85 27.77 4.80
N PHE A 9 0.92 26.78 3.90
CA PHE A 9 -0.12 25.76 3.73
C PHE A 9 0.18 24.43 4.47
N GLY A 10 1.29 24.35 5.17
CA GLY A 10 1.69 23.15 5.91
C GLY A 10 2.97 23.38 6.69
N PHE A 11 3.59 22.32 7.19
CA PHE A 11 4.91 22.39 7.78
C PHE A 11 6.00 22.28 6.71
N THR A 12 6.98 23.16 6.80
CA THR A 12 8.22 23.05 6.01
C THR A 12 9.17 22.05 6.68
N GLU A 13 10.19 21.62 5.96
CA GLU A 13 11.27 20.78 6.51
C GLU A 13 11.84 21.35 7.81
N LYS A 14 12.05 22.68 7.86
CA LYS A 14 12.58 23.35 9.05
C LYS A 14 11.62 23.28 10.23
N ASP A 15 10.32 23.43 9.99
CA ASP A 15 9.30 23.36 11.04
C ASP A 15 9.25 21.95 11.63
N VAL A 16 9.32 20.91 10.78
CA VAL A 16 9.32 19.52 11.22
C VAL A 16 10.59 19.18 12.00
N GLN A 17 11.76 19.58 11.51
CA GLN A 17 13.03 19.36 12.22
C GLN A 17 13.03 20.05 13.59
N GLN A 18 12.52 21.28 13.67
CA GLN A 18 12.42 22.00 14.95
C GLN A 18 11.43 21.31 15.89
N LEU A 19 10.26 20.92 15.40
CA LEU A 19 9.26 20.21 16.20
C LEU A 19 9.83 18.89 16.77
N LEU A 20 10.46 18.08 15.93
CA LEU A 20 11.06 16.82 16.38
C LEU A 20 12.18 17.05 17.39
N LYS A 21 12.99 18.08 17.22
CA LYS A 21 14.04 18.46 18.18
C LYS A 21 13.47 18.85 19.53
N ASP A 22 12.40 19.65 19.55
CA ASP A 22 11.76 20.11 20.78
C ASP A 22 11.18 18.96 21.62
N PHE A 23 10.78 17.86 20.95
CA PHE A 23 10.28 16.64 21.60
C PHE A 23 11.33 15.53 21.78
N GLY A 24 12.61 15.78 21.45
CA GLY A 24 13.70 14.81 21.59
C GLY A 24 13.64 13.66 20.58
N MET A 25 13.05 13.91 19.40
CA MET A 25 12.79 12.93 18.35
C MET A 25 13.62 13.18 17.07
N SER A 26 14.75 13.85 17.16
CA SER A 26 15.54 14.24 15.97
C SER A 26 15.96 13.05 15.11
N GLU A 27 16.18 11.88 15.70
CA GLU A 27 16.55 10.64 15.00
C GLU A 27 15.42 10.10 14.12
N GLN A 28 14.17 10.47 14.41
CA GLN A 28 12.99 10.04 13.66
C GLN A 28 12.76 10.85 12.38
N TYR A 29 13.59 11.87 12.10
CA TYR A 29 13.35 12.77 10.98
C TYR A 29 13.24 12.05 9.62
N SER A 30 14.15 11.11 9.33
CA SER A 30 14.12 10.36 8.06
C SER A 30 12.83 9.57 7.88
N LEU A 31 12.35 8.98 8.97
CA LEU A 31 11.10 8.19 8.98
C LEU A 31 9.88 9.11 8.80
N VAL A 32 9.84 10.24 9.49
CA VAL A 32 8.78 11.25 9.33
C VAL A 32 8.76 11.82 7.91
N LYS A 33 9.93 12.01 7.30
CA LYS A 33 10.05 12.46 5.92
C LYS A 33 9.46 11.44 4.94
N GLU A 34 9.81 10.18 5.07
CA GLU A 34 9.29 9.10 4.21
C GLU A 34 7.76 8.98 4.30
N TRP A 35 7.21 9.13 5.52
CA TRP A 35 5.81 8.89 5.77
C TRP A 35 4.90 10.08 5.48
N TYR A 36 5.33 11.32 5.69
CA TYR A 36 4.45 12.49 5.72
C TYR A 36 4.87 13.67 4.86
N ASP A 37 6.05 13.59 4.19
CA ASP A 37 6.49 14.58 3.21
C ASP A 37 5.85 14.33 1.84
N GLY A 38 6.24 15.12 0.85
CA GLY A 38 6.02 14.85 -0.58
C GLY A 38 4.95 15.70 -1.25
N TYR A 39 4.27 16.58 -0.51
CA TYR A 39 3.37 17.56 -1.12
C TYR A 39 4.17 18.71 -1.72
N ASN A 40 3.99 18.94 -3.02
CA ASN A 40 4.72 19.98 -3.74
C ASN A 40 3.85 21.23 -3.91
N PHE A 41 4.21 22.31 -3.21
CA PHE A 41 3.58 23.62 -3.33
C PHE A 41 4.52 24.59 -4.04
N GLY A 42 4.55 24.50 -5.37
CA GLY A 42 5.49 25.25 -6.21
C GLY A 42 6.93 24.73 -6.02
N SER A 43 7.78 25.51 -5.38
CA SER A 43 9.19 25.14 -5.13
C SER A 43 9.46 24.60 -3.73
N VAL A 44 8.43 24.42 -2.90
CA VAL A 44 8.55 24.04 -1.48
C VAL A 44 7.89 22.69 -1.23
N ASP A 45 8.62 21.77 -0.60
CA ASP A 45 8.05 20.53 -0.07
C ASP A 45 7.36 20.82 1.26
N MET A 46 6.18 20.26 1.41
CA MET A 46 5.32 20.49 2.56
C MET A 46 4.90 19.15 3.15
N TYR A 47 4.90 19.12 4.48
CA TYR A 47 4.33 18.04 5.27
C TYR A 47 2.90 18.38 5.68
N CYS A 48 2.05 17.38 5.78
CA CYS A 48 0.75 17.54 6.40
C CYS A 48 0.92 17.78 7.91
N PRO A 49 0.50 18.94 8.45
CA PRO A 49 0.69 19.24 9.88
C PRO A 49 -0.04 18.28 10.80
N TRP A 50 -1.21 17.79 10.38
CA TRP A 50 -2.01 16.85 11.15
C TRP A 50 -1.23 15.55 11.44
N ASP A 51 -0.67 14.93 10.40
CA ASP A 51 0.00 13.64 10.50
C ASP A 51 1.25 13.72 11.36
N VAL A 52 2.09 14.75 11.10
CA VAL A 52 3.30 14.98 11.90
C VAL A 52 2.96 15.24 13.37
N THR A 53 1.91 16.03 13.63
CA THR A 53 1.49 16.34 15.01
C THR A 53 0.95 15.10 15.70
N CYS A 54 0.11 14.30 15.04
CA CYS A 54 -0.40 13.04 15.58
C CYS A 54 0.72 12.06 15.91
N TYR A 55 1.70 11.91 15.02
CA TYR A 55 2.86 11.06 15.27
C TYR A 55 3.65 11.49 16.51
N VAL A 56 3.96 12.81 16.63
CA VAL A 56 4.65 13.34 17.81
C VAL A 56 3.85 13.09 19.08
N MET A 57 2.53 13.29 19.05
CA MET A 57 1.66 13.03 20.19
C MET A 57 1.64 11.55 20.59
N ASP A 58 1.58 10.65 19.63
CA ASP A 58 1.62 9.20 19.89
C ASP A 58 2.96 8.78 20.48
N TYR A 59 4.06 9.31 19.94
CA TYR A 59 5.39 9.07 20.50
C TYR A 59 5.50 9.54 21.95
N VAL A 60 4.99 10.73 22.27
CA VAL A 60 5.04 11.26 23.63
C VAL A 60 4.22 10.42 24.60
N ARG A 61 3.01 9.97 24.18
CA ARG A 61 2.06 9.25 25.03
C ARG A 61 2.45 7.77 25.22
N SER A 62 2.79 7.08 24.15
CA SER A 62 2.96 5.61 24.16
C SER A 62 4.36 5.14 23.81
N LYS A 63 5.29 6.07 23.50
CA LYS A 63 6.63 5.77 22.97
C LYS A 63 6.60 4.96 21.66
N ARG A 64 5.51 5.07 20.92
CA ARG A 64 5.37 4.43 19.61
C ARG A 64 6.40 5.01 18.65
N GLN A 65 7.33 4.20 18.20
CA GLN A 65 8.40 4.62 17.31
C GLN A 65 7.98 4.61 15.83
N MET A 66 7.00 3.79 15.48
CA MET A 66 6.56 3.65 14.10
C MET A 66 5.40 4.59 13.77
N PRO A 67 5.45 5.25 12.60
CA PRO A 67 4.36 6.05 12.09
C PRO A 67 3.08 5.22 11.84
N ALA A 68 1.97 5.93 11.63
CA ALA A 68 0.68 5.33 11.29
C ALA A 68 -0.07 6.19 10.28
N CYS A 69 -1.13 5.63 9.69
CA CYS A 69 -2.02 6.37 8.80
C CYS A 69 -3.01 7.20 9.63
N TYR A 70 -2.66 8.44 9.95
CA TYR A 70 -3.51 9.34 10.74
C TYR A 70 -4.58 10.01 9.88
N TRP A 71 -4.27 10.28 8.63
CA TRP A 71 -5.19 10.93 7.70
C TRP A 71 -6.35 10.01 7.28
N ALA A 72 -6.13 8.72 7.17
CA ALA A 72 -7.18 7.75 6.83
C ALA A 72 -8.38 7.77 7.79
N GLY A 73 -8.16 8.12 9.07
CA GLY A 73 -9.20 8.21 10.09
C GLY A 73 -9.85 9.59 10.22
N SER A 74 -9.28 10.63 9.60
CA SER A 74 -9.72 12.03 9.75
C SER A 74 -10.68 12.50 8.66
N SER A 75 -10.75 11.81 7.51
CA SER A 75 -11.58 12.17 6.37
C SER A 75 -12.52 11.03 5.97
N ASP A 76 -13.72 11.41 5.51
CA ASP A 76 -14.63 10.45 4.88
C ASP A 76 -14.15 10.14 3.46
N ASN A 77 -13.48 9.01 3.31
CA ASN A 77 -12.96 8.51 2.03
C ASN A 77 -14.07 7.97 1.11
N SER A 78 -15.35 8.17 1.44
CA SER A 78 -16.51 7.63 0.72
C SER A 78 -16.56 8.12 -0.73
N ILE A 79 -16.18 9.37 -0.96
CA ILE A 79 -16.19 9.96 -2.30
C ILE A 79 -15.21 9.24 -3.22
N ILE A 80 -13.99 8.99 -2.76
CA ILE A 80 -12.96 8.29 -3.52
C ILE A 80 -13.40 6.86 -3.78
N ARG A 81 -13.98 6.19 -2.78
CA ARG A 81 -14.53 4.85 -2.91
C ARG A 81 -15.60 4.78 -4.00
N THR A 82 -16.52 5.74 -4.04
CA THR A 82 -17.58 5.82 -5.07
C THR A 82 -17.01 5.95 -6.48
N PHE A 83 -16.00 6.81 -6.66
CA PHE A 83 -15.32 6.97 -7.95
C PHE A 83 -14.59 5.71 -8.39
N ILE A 84 -13.88 5.13 -7.47
CA ILE A 84 -13.13 3.93 -7.70
C ILE A 84 -14.07 2.80 -8.13
N ASP A 85 -15.19 2.60 -7.45
CA ASP A 85 -16.21 1.60 -7.82
C ASP A 85 -16.77 1.85 -9.23
N LYS A 86 -16.97 3.12 -9.59
CA LYS A 86 -17.52 3.51 -10.89
C LYS A 86 -16.53 3.32 -12.05
N TYR A 87 -15.26 3.67 -11.85
CA TYR A 87 -14.26 3.74 -12.92
C TYR A 87 -13.17 2.66 -12.84
N ARG A 88 -13.34 1.67 -11.99
CA ARG A 88 -12.36 0.62 -11.67
C ARG A 88 -11.57 0.09 -12.87
N ASN A 89 -12.24 -0.24 -13.97
CA ASN A 89 -11.60 -0.82 -15.14
C ASN A 89 -10.75 0.19 -15.93
N LEU A 90 -11.08 1.47 -15.86
CA LEU A 90 -10.38 2.54 -16.58
C LEU A 90 -9.15 3.05 -15.82
N ILE A 91 -9.20 3.03 -14.49
CA ILE A 91 -8.14 3.60 -13.64
C ILE A 91 -7.12 2.58 -13.16
N LYS A 92 -7.40 1.28 -13.30
CA LYS A 92 -6.61 0.19 -12.75
C LYS A 92 -5.12 0.27 -13.11
N THR A 93 -4.80 0.38 -14.41
CA THR A 93 -3.41 0.44 -14.89
C THR A 93 -2.65 1.65 -14.37
N ASP A 94 -3.35 2.79 -14.23
CA ASP A 94 -2.74 4.01 -13.72
C ASP A 94 -2.48 3.90 -12.20
N PHE A 95 -3.40 3.27 -11.45
CA PHE A 95 -3.18 2.98 -10.04
C PHE A 95 -2.03 2.01 -9.81
N GLU A 96 -1.89 0.98 -10.65
CA GLU A 96 -0.74 0.06 -10.60
C GLU A 96 0.58 0.83 -10.76
N LYS A 97 0.65 1.76 -11.72
CA LYS A 97 1.82 2.63 -11.89
C LYS A 97 2.10 3.49 -10.66
N LEU A 98 1.07 4.16 -10.15
CA LEU A 98 1.20 5.01 -8.96
C LEU A 98 1.71 4.23 -7.74
N LEU A 99 1.19 3.03 -7.49
CA LEU A 99 1.65 2.17 -6.40
C LEU A 99 3.09 1.69 -6.57
N ASN A 100 3.55 1.56 -7.81
CA ASN A 100 4.96 1.27 -8.13
C ASN A 100 5.89 2.49 -7.97
N GLY A 101 5.35 3.66 -7.59
CA GLY A 101 6.12 4.90 -7.49
C GLY A 101 6.33 5.60 -8.83
N GLU A 102 5.62 5.15 -9.88
CA GLU A 102 5.67 5.77 -11.20
C GLU A 102 4.72 6.98 -11.26
N VAL A 103 4.94 7.81 -12.25
CA VAL A 103 4.15 9.00 -12.53
C VAL A 103 3.08 8.69 -13.59
N VAL A 104 1.87 9.21 -13.41
CA VAL A 104 0.82 9.14 -14.42
C VAL A 104 0.46 10.54 -14.92
N ARG A 105 0.30 10.69 -16.24
CA ARG A 105 -0.09 11.97 -16.86
C ARG A 105 -1.59 12.00 -17.05
N LYS A 106 -2.24 13.00 -16.45
CA LYS A 106 -3.70 13.13 -16.46
C LYS A 106 -4.15 14.55 -16.68
N GLN A 107 -5.26 14.69 -17.38
CA GLN A 107 -5.98 15.96 -17.44
C GLN A 107 -6.58 16.25 -16.07
N VAL A 108 -6.36 17.45 -15.55
CA VAL A 108 -6.87 17.90 -14.25
C VAL A 108 -7.56 19.26 -14.45
N SER A 109 -8.75 19.41 -13.89
CA SER A 109 -9.44 20.68 -13.73
C SER A 109 -9.24 21.19 -12.31
N LEU A 110 -8.82 22.45 -12.16
CA LEU A 110 -8.60 23.07 -10.86
C LEU A 110 -9.85 23.80 -10.34
N ASN A 111 -10.87 24.01 -11.21
CA ASN A 111 -12.11 24.73 -10.93
C ASN A 111 -13.33 23.82 -10.94
N LEU A 112 -13.19 22.57 -10.46
CA LEU A 112 -14.31 21.61 -10.36
C LEU A 112 -15.35 22.05 -9.34
N THR A 113 -16.60 22.10 -9.79
CA THR A 113 -17.75 22.24 -8.89
C THR A 113 -18.17 20.91 -8.31
N TYR A 114 -18.89 20.94 -7.18
CA TYR A 114 -19.29 19.71 -6.49
C TYR A 114 -20.20 18.82 -7.35
N ASP A 115 -21.03 19.41 -8.20
CA ASP A 115 -21.96 18.68 -9.08
C ASP A 115 -21.23 17.97 -10.23
N GLU A 116 -20.09 18.48 -10.68
CA GLU A 116 -19.30 17.91 -11.77
C GLU A 116 -18.38 16.76 -11.33
N LEU A 117 -18.21 16.57 -10.02
CA LEU A 117 -17.22 15.60 -9.51
C LEU A 117 -17.36 14.21 -10.13
N GLN A 118 -18.57 13.74 -10.38
CA GLN A 118 -18.84 12.37 -10.83
C GLN A 118 -19.03 12.22 -12.34
N ASP A 119 -18.84 13.26 -13.14
CA ASP A 119 -19.20 13.26 -14.56
C ASP A 119 -18.20 12.57 -15.46
N SER A 120 -16.91 12.57 -15.08
CA SER A 120 -15.87 11.97 -15.91
C SER A 120 -14.74 11.32 -15.09
N VAL A 121 -13.96 10.47 -15.76
CA VAL A 121 -12.73 9.89 -15.16
C VAL A 121 -11.64 10.94 -14.96
N ASP A 122 -11.63 12.01 -15.76
CA ASP A 122 -10.67 13.11 -15.58
C ASP A 122 -10.97 13.92 -14.31
N ASN A 123 -12.26 14.09 -13.98
CA ASN A 123 -12.67 14.72 -12.73
C ASN A 123 -12.20 13.90 -11.51
N PHE A 124 -12.14 12.58 -11.63
CA PHE A 124 -11.57 11.73 -10.58
C PHE A 124 -10.11 12.08 -10.27
N TRP A 125 -9.26 12.24 -11.30
CA TRP A 125 -7.86 12.64 -11.11
C TRP A 125 -7.73 14.02 -10.50
N SER A 126 -8.64 14.92 -10.88
CA SER A 126 -8.74 16.26 -10.30
C SER A 126 -9.08 16.21 -8.82
N VAL A 127 -10.05 15.38 -8.43
CA VAL A 127 -10.42 15.17 -7.01
C VAL A 127 -9.24 14.61 -6.23
N LEU A 128 -8.54 13.61 -6.74
CA LEU A 128 -7.38 13.03 -6.05
C LEU A 128 -6.26 14.05 -5.83
N LEU A 129 -6.00 14.92 -6.81
CA LEU A 129 -5.00 15.98 -6.66
C LEU A 129 -5.46 17.05 -5.68
N LEU A 130 -6.69 17.57 -5.82
CA LEU A 130 -7.21 18.66 -5.00
C LEU A 130 -7.44 18.25 -3.54
N SER A 131 -7.73 16.98 -3.29
CA SER A 131 -7.90 16.43 -1.93
C SER A 131 -6.62 15.89 -1.30
N GLY A 132 -5.46 15.96 -2.01
CA GLY A 132 -4.17 15.57 -1.47
C GLY A 132 -3.84 14.07 -1.53
N TYR A 133 -4.64 13.25 -2.21
CA TYR A 133 -4.28 11.84 -2.46
C TYR A 133 -3.18 11.69 -3.51
N LEU A 134 -3.04 12.66 -4.38
CA LEU A 134 -1.95 12.76 -5.33
C LEU A 134 -1.26 14.12 -5.20
N THR A 135 -0.03 14.18 -5.67
CA THR A 135 0.74 15.41 -5.82
C THR A 135 1.32 15.47 -7.23
N THR A 136 1.82 16.63 -7.62
CA THR A 136 2.48 16.81 -8.92
C THR A 136 3.97 16.47 -8.83
N GLU A 137 4.54 15.96 -9.93
CA GLU A 137 6.00 15.77 -10.03
C GLU A 137 6.71 17.14 -10.01
N ARG A 138 7.91 17.19 -9.36
CA ARG A 138 8.78 18.35 -9.44
C ARG A 138 9.35 18.45 -10.85
N ASN A 139 9.44 19.66 -11.37
CA ASN A 139 9.96 19.96 -12.70
C ASN A 139 9.11 19.34 -13.84
N ASP A 140 7.81 19.27 -13.65
CA ASP A 140 6.91 18.91 -14.74
C ASP A 140 6.80 20.10 -15.69
N ASP A 141 7.35 19.98 -16.89
CA ASP A 141 7.28 20.99 -17.96
C ASP A 141 5.81 21.34 -18.29
N TYR A 142 4.89 20.40 -18.09
CA TYR A 142 3.45 20.62 -18.31
C TYR A 142 2.79 21.47 -17.23
N TYR A 143 3.35 21.50 -16.01
CA TYR A 143 2.84 22.38 -14.95
C TYR A 143 2.99 23.87 -15.31
N GLU A 144 4.06 24.24 -16.02
CA GLU A 144 4.28 25.59 -16.50
C GLU A 144 3.32 25.98 -17.64
N MET A 145 2.76 24.98 -18.34
CA MET A 145 1.79 25.15 -19.44
C MET A 145 0.32 25.11 -18.96
N ALA A 146 0.08 24.75 -17.70
CA ALA A 146 -1.27 24.69 -17.14
C ALA A 146 -1.86 26.09 -17.00
N THR A 147 -3.13 26.21 -17.34
CA THR A 147 -3.92 27.43 -17.13
C THR A 147 -4.47 27.50 -15.71
N GLU A 148 -5.09 28.64 -15.33
CA GLU A 148 -5.80 28.76 -14.05
C GLU A 148 -6.96 27.75 -13.91
N ASP A 149 -7.51 27.28 -15.03
CA ASP A 149 -8.61 26.31 -15.08
C ASP A 149 -8.12 24.85 -15.00
N GLY A 150 -6.83 24.60 -15.20
CA GLY A 150 -6.23 23.27 -15.19
C GLY A 150 -5.35 22.96 -16.39
N GLY A 151 -5.03 21.67 -16.59
CA GLY A 151 -4.16 21.22 -17.66
C GLY A 151 -3.77 19.74 -17.49
N VAL A 152 -2.74 19.32 -18.24
CA VAL A 152 -2.14 17.99 -18.07
C VAL A 152 -1.08 18.07 -16.98
N PHE A 153 -1.19 17.20 -15.97
CA PHE A 153 -0.25 17.13 -14.85
C PHE A 153 0.36 15.74 -14.74
N SER A 154 1.61 15.69 -14.38
CA SER A 154 2.31 14.48 -13.97
C SER A 154 2.04 14.22 -12.49
N LEU A 155 1.19 13.24 -12.20
CA LEU A 155 0.69 12.93 -10.86
C LEU A 155 1.44 11.75 -10.26
N LYS A 156 1.70 11.81 -8.95
CA LYS A 156 2.28 10.70 -8.16
C LYS A 156 1.67 10.65 -6.76
N ILE A 157 1.84 9.52 -6.08
CA ILE A 157 1.53 9.39 -4.65
C ILE A 157 2.56 10.20 -3.86
N PRO A 158 2.14 11.05 -2.91
CA PRO A 158 3.06 11.94 -2.20
C PRO A 158 4.01 11.20 -1.25
N ASN A 159 3.52 10.21 -0.50
CA ASN A 159 4.26 9.61 0.60
C ASN A 159 3.75 8.21 0.97
N THR A 160 4.39 7.59 1.96
CA THR A 160 4.07 6.24 2.43
C THR A 160 2.68 6.16 3.05
N GLU A 161 2.22 7.15 3.82
CA GLU A 161 0.88 7.13 4.41
C GLU A 161 -0.22 7.02 3.34
N VAL A 162 -0.17 7.89 2.33
CA VAL A 162 -1.16 7.86 1.24
C VAL A 162 -1.07 6.58 0.43
N ARG A 163 0.13 6.04 0.25
CA ARG A 163 0.32 4.74 -0.39
C ARG A 163 -0.37 3.61 0.35
N GLU A 164 -0.24 3.55 1.67
CA GLU A 164 -0.92 2.58 2.52
C GLU A 164 -2.45 2.73 2.44
N ILE A 165 -2.96 3.97 2.37
CA ILE A 165 -4.40 4.21 2.16
C ILE A 165 -4.88 3.62 0.84
N PHE A 166 -4.11 3.79 -0.25
CA PHE A 166 -4.46 3.18 -1.54
C PHE A 166 -4.40 1.66 -1.50
N ILE A 167 -3.36 1.07 -0.90
CA ILE A 167 -3.23 -0.38 -0.71
C ILE A 167 -4.46 -0.93 0.03
N ASN A 168 -4.78 -0.36 1.18
CA ASN A 168 -5.94 -0.78 1.99
C ASN A 168 -7.28 -0.61 1.25
N THR A 169 -7.38 0.37 0.35
CA THR A 169 -8.58 0.59 -0.46
C THR A 169 -8.70 -0.46 -1.55
N ILE A 170 -7.59 -0.81 -2.21
CA ILE A 170 -7.54 -1.87 -3.21
C ILE A 170 -7.82 -3.23 -2.58
N ASP A 171 -7.30 -3.49 -1.37
CA ASP A 171 -7.58 -4.70 -0.60
C ASP A 171 -9.09 -4.87 -0.36
N LYS A 172 -9.76 -3.83 0.10
CA LYS A 172 -11.22 -3.82 0.30
C LYS A 172 -11.99 -4.07 -1.01
N TRP A 173 -11.46 -3.61 -2.11
CA TRP A 173 -12.00 -3.89 -3.45
C TRP A 173 -11.89 -5.35 -3.85
N MET A 174 -10.69 -5.89 -3.66
CA MET A 174 -10.44 -7.28 -3.98
C MET A 174 -11.28 -8.19 -3.09
N GLN A 175 -11.46 -7.84 -1.82
CA GLN A 175 -12.39 -8.52 -0.90
C GLN A 175 -13.84 -8.46 -1.40
N ALA A 176 -14.32 -7.29 -1.79
CA ALA A 176 -15.68 -7.12 -2.31
C ALA A 176 -15.91 -7.83 -3.66
N ALA A 177 -14.86 -7.93 -4.48
CA ALA A 177 -14.89 -8.63 -5.75
C ALA A 177 -14.76 -10.16 -5.58
N SER A 178 -13.95 -10.63 -4.62
CA SER A 178 -13.71 -12.06 -4.37
C SER A 178 -14.92 -12.74 -3.75
N GLY A 179 -15.67 -12.08 -2.87
CA GLY A 179 -16.86 -12.62 -2.23
C GLY A 179 -18.04 -12.95 -3.19
N LYS A 180 -17.93 -12.56 -4.47
CA LYS A 180 -18.95 -12.81 -5.49
C LYS A 180 -18.49 -13.68 -6.67
N LEU A 181 -17.18 -13.93 -6.83
CA LEU A 181 -16.64 -14.43 -8.11
C LEU A 181 -15.80 -15.70 -8.03
N TRP A 182 -15.31 -16.12 -6.85
CA TRP A 182 -14.44 -17.31 -6.76
C TRP A 182 -14.67 -18.13 -5.51
N ASP A 183 -14.79 -19.43 -5.73
CA ASP A 183 -14.64 -20.40 -4.67
C ASP A 183 -13.13 -20.55 -4.38
N ILE A 184 -12.68 -19.85 -3.34
CA ILE A 184 -11.29 -19.90 -2.86
C ILE A 184 -11.08 -20.94 -1.76
N SER A 185 -12.13 -21.73 -1.44
CA SER A 185 -12.05 -22.81 -0.45
C SER A 185 -10.91 -23.77 -0.77
N LYS A 186 -10.66 -24.01 -2.05
CA LYS A 186 -9.57 -24.88 -2.50
C LYS A 186 -8.19 -24.32 -2.13
N LEU A 187 -7.99 -22.99 -2.26
CA LEU A 187 -6.75 -22.34 -1.84
C LEU A 187 -6.59 -22.38 -0.31
N ILE A 188 -7.66 -22.08 0.44
CA ILE A 188 -7.63 -22.11 1.90
C ILE A 188 -7.32 -23.51 2.43
N ASN A 189 -7.97 -24.54 1.87
CA ASN A 189 -7.67 -25.93 2.24
C ASN A 189 -6.20 -26.28 1.94
N ALA A 190 -5.72 -25.94 0.75
CA ALA A 190 -4.32 -26.19 0.37
C ALA A 190 -3.31 -25.51 1.30
N ILE A 191 -3.62 -24.29 1.80
CA ILE A 191 -2.78 -23.60 2.78
C ILE A 191 -2.65 -24.43 4.07
N TRP A 192 -3.77 -24.92 4.60
CA TRP A 192 -3.75 -25.68 5.84
C TRP A 192 -3.26 -27.12 5.70
N GLU A 193 -3.41 -27.71 4.49
CA GLU A 193 -2.95 -29.07 4.16
C GLU A 193 -1.50 -29.10 3.65
N LYS A 194 -0.85 -27.95 3.52
CA LYS A 194 0.51 -27.77 2.99
C LYS A 194 0.68 -28.26 1.54
N ASP A 195 -0.41 -28.19 0.75
CA ASP A 195 -0.37 -28.54 -0.67
C ASP A 195 0.15 -27.36 -1.50
N ILE A 196 1.47 -27.25 -1.61
CA ILE A 196 2.17 -26.15 -2.28
C ILE A 196 1.91 -26.13 -3.79
N ASP A 197 1.61 -27.25 -4.40
CA ASP A 197 1.32 -27.33 -5.83
C ASP A 197 -0.05 -26.72 -6.13
N VAL A 198 -1.07 -27.10 -5.34
CA VAL A 198 -2.41 -26.52 -5.44
C VAL A 198 -2.37 -25.03 -5.10
N MET A 199 -1.65 -24.61 -4.06
CA MET A 199 -1.48 -23.18 -3.73
C MET A 199 -0.89 -22.40 -4.91
N SER A 200 0.21 -22.87 -5.47
CA SER A 200 0.89 -22.23 -6.61
C SER A 200 -0.04 -22.12 -7.82
N GLN A 201 -0.82 -23.17 -8.09
CA GLN A 201 -1.76 -23.21 -9.21
C GLN A 201 -2.95 -22.28 -9.00
N GLU A 202 -3.60 -22.30 -7.82
CA GLU A 202 -4.75 -21.46 -7.53
C GLU A 202 -4.40 -19.98 -7.50
N ILE A 203 -3.29 -19.59 -6.84
CA ILE A 203 -2.81 -18.21 -6.86
C ILE A 203 -2.50 -17.76 -8.31
N THR A 204 -1.82 -18.61 -9.10
CA THR A 204 -1.56 -18.32 -10.52
C THR A 204 -2.85 -18.16 -11.33
N ASN A 205 -3.85 -18.99 -11.09
CA ASN A 205 -5.14 -18.93 -11.78
C ASN A 205 -5.89 -17.62 -11.46
N ILE A 206 -5.88 -17.24 -10.19
CA ILE A 206 -6.49 -15.98 -9.75
C ILE A 206 -5.73 -14.78 -10.36
N LEU A 207 -4.40 -14.77 -10.33
CA LEU A 207 -3.57 -13.75 -10.96
C LEU A 207 -3.87 -13.59 -12.46
N ARG A 208 -4.04 -14.71 -13.19
CA ARG A 208 -4.34 -14.67 -14.62
C ARG A 208 -5.69 -14.06 -14.95
N LYS A 209 -6.68 -14.26 -14.07
CA LYS A 209 -8.04 -13.75 -14.25
C LYS A 209 -8.22 -12.31 -13.84
N THR A 210 -7.39 -11.81 -12.88
CA THR A 210 -7.59 -10.51 -12.23
C THR A 210 -6.70 -9.41 -12.72
N ILE A 211 -5.51 -9.74 -13.23
CA ILE A 211 -4.43 -8.78 -13.39
C ILE A 211 -4.07 -8.54 -14.86
N SER A 212 -3.83 -7.27 -15.21
CA SER A 212 -3.28 -6.84 -16.50
C SER A 212 -1.77 -7.11 -16.60
N TYR A 213 -1.18 -6.99 -17.79
CA TYR A 213 0.19 -7.43 -18.12
C TYR A 213 1.33 -6.52 -17.63
N PHE A 214 1.07 -5.45 -16.85
CA PHE A 214 2.08 -4.45 -16.52
C PHE A 214 2.58 -4.55 -15.09
N ASP A 215 3.87 -4.34 -14.93
CA ASP A 215 4.78 -4.40 -13.78
C ASP A 215 4.16 -4.53 -12.38
N TYR A 216 4.43 -5.68 -11.79
CA TYR A 216 4.01 -6.07 -10.46
C TYR A 216 5.10 -5.75 -9.44
N SER A 217 4.84 -4.84 -8.49
CA SER A 217 5.70 -4.66 -7.31
C SER A 217 5.45 -5.75 -6.29
N GLU A 218 6.37 -5.99 -5.38
CA GLU A 218 6.22 -6.90 -4.25
C GLU A 218 5.00 -6.51 -3.40
N ASN A 219 4.83 -5.21 -3.15
CA ASN A 219 3.68 -4.68 -2.42
C ASN A 219 2.33 -4.94 -3.10
N PHE A 220 2.31 -5.02 -4.43
CA PHE A 220 1.09 -5.40 -5.14
C PHE A 220 0.69 -6.84 -4.84
N TYR A 221 1.64 -7.78 -4.88
CA TYR A 221 1.36 -9.18 -4.57
C TYR A 221 0.99 -9.37 -3.10
N HIS A 222 1.61 -8.60 -2.20
CA HIS A 222 1.24 -8.54 -0.80
C HIS A 222 -0.23 -8.14 -0.63
N ALA A 223 -0.63 -6.97 -1.15
CA ALA A 223 -2.01 -6.49 -1.11
C ALA A 223 -3.00 -7.48 -1.75
N PHE A 224 -2.61 -8.08 -2.87
CA PHE A 224 -3.40 -9.08 -3.59
C PHE A 224 -3.67 -10.33 -2.73
N LEU A 225 -2.63 -10.92 -2.14
CA LEU A 225 -2.77 -12.14 -1.34
C LEU A 225 -3.54 -11.86 -0.04
N ALA A 226 -3.20 -10.78 0.66
CA ALA A 226 -3.92 -10.34 1.85
C ALA A 226 -5.41 -10.11 1.59
N GLY A 227 -5.74 -9.44 0.46
CA GLY A 227 -7.12 -9.18 0.06
C GLY A 227 -7.91 -10.45 -0.23
N ILE A 228 -7.32 -11.43 -0.90
CA ILE A 228 -7.95 -12.72 -1.18
C ILE A 228 -8.23 -13.49 0.11
N LEU A 229 -7.24 -13.59 1.00
CA LEU A 229 -7.37 -14.31 2.26
C LEU A 229 -8.39 -13.66 3.19
N SER A 230 -8.37 -12.34 3.34
CA SER A 230 -9.36 -11.60 4.13
C SER A 230 -10.76 -11.70 3.52
N GLY A 231 -10.88 -11.66 2.19
CA GLY A 231 -12.15 -11.85 1.48
C GLY A 231 -12.75 -13.25 1.66
N ALA A 232 -11.92 -14.24 2.02
CA ALA A 232 -12.31 -15.58 2.41
C ALA A 232 -12.80 -15.68 3.87
N GLY A 233 -12.87 -14.57 4.58
CA GLY A 233 -13.23 -14.55 5.99
C GLY A 233 -12.12 -15.02 6.93
N GLN A 234 -10.88 -15.07 6.46
CA GLN A 234 -9.73 -15.44 7.30
C GLN A 234 -9.26 -14.25 8.15
N VAL A 235 -8.71 -14.54 9.32
CA VAL A 235 -8.07 -13.53 10.17
C VAL A 235 -6.66 -13.28 9.65
N VAL A 236 -6.48 -12.13 8.99
CA VAL A 236 -5.22 -11.77 8.33
C VAL A 236 -4.62 -10.52 8.98
N LYS A 237 -3.35 -10.60 9.36
CA LYS A 237 -2.54 -9.45 9.77
C LYS A 237 -1.52 -9.16 8.66
N THR A 238 -1.35 -7.91 8.31
CA THR A 238 -0.40 -7.48 7.27
C THR A 238 0.69 -6.63 7.88
N ASN A 239 1.93 -6.87 7.48
CA ASN A 239 3.12 -6.18 8.00
C ASN A 239 3.18 -6.10 9.54
N PRO A 240 2.80 -7.15 10.31
CA PRO A 240 2.95 -7.11 11.75
C PRO A 240 4.45 -7.08 12.11
N GLU A 241 4.76 -6.39 13.19
CA GLU A 241 6.11 -6.47 13.77
C GLU A 241 6.26 -7.86 14.39
N THR A 242 7.21 -8.65 13.91
CA THR A 242 7.46 -10.03 14.35
C THR A 242 8.97 -10.26 14.45
N GLY A 243 9.42 -10.82 15.55
CA GLY A 243 10.82 -11.07 15.79
C GLY A 243 11.70 -9.81 15.66
N MET A 244 12.74 -9.86 14.81
CA MET A 244 13.63 -8.71 14.52
C MET A 244 13.21 -7.91 13.26
N GLY A 245 11.99 -8.11 12.75
CA GLY A 245 11.54 -7.48 11.51
C GLY A 245 10.03 -7.41 11.37
N ARG A 246 9.56 -7.41 10.13
CA ARG A 246 8.15 -7.46 9.78
C ARG A 246 7.94 -8.59 8.80
N SER A 247 7.03 -9.51 9.13
CA SER A 247 6.54 -10.49 8.17
C SER A 247 5.52 -9.83 7.24
N ASP A 248 5.41 -10.33 6.01
CA ASP A 248 4.48 -9.75 5.05
C ASP A 248 3.02 -10.01 5.44
N ILE A 249 2.65 -11.28 5.65
CA ILE A 249 1.28 -11.69 5.97
C ILE A 249 1.28 -12.79 7.02
N ILE A 250 0.41 -12.64 8.01
CA ILE A 250 0.11 -13.68 9.00
C ILE A 250 -1.36 -14.08 8.87
N LEU A 251 -1.61 -15.38 8.86
CA LEU A 251 -2.93 -15.98 8.87
C LEU A 251 -3.12 -16.75 10.18
N GLU A 252 -4.10 -16.35 10.99
CA GLU A 252 -4.35 -16.96 12.29
C GLU A 252 -5.63 -17.81 12.27
N ASP A 253 -5.55 -19.02 12.80
CA ASP A 253 -6.67 -19.90 13.09
C ASP A 253 -6.61 -20.30 14.57
N SER A 254 -7.11 -19.41 15.41
CA SER A 254 -7.08 -19.57 16.86
C SER A 254 -7.92 -20.75 17.35
N ASP A 255 -8.99 -21.11 16.60
CA ASP A 255 -9.87 -22.22 16.95
C ASP A 255 -9.14 -23.57 16.86
N ASN A 256 -8.21 -23.70 15.93
CA ASN A 256 -7.38 -24.89 15.74
C ASN A 256 -5.96 -24.72 16.28
N SER A 257 -5.64 -23.60 16.96
CA SER A 257 -4.33 -23.29 17.54
C SER A 257 -3.19 -23.41 16.51
N ARG A 258 -3.38 -22.80 15.32
CA ARG A 258 -2.42 -22.83 14.22
C ARG A 258 -2.27 -21.46 13.56
N VAL A 259 -1.08 -21.19 13.04
CA VAL A 259 -0.73 -19.93 12.39
C VAL A 259 0.09 -20.19 11.14
N VAL A 260 -0.12 -19.36 10.11
CA VAL A 260 0.67 -19.36 8.89
C VAL A 260 1.40 -18.03 8.74
N ILE A 261 2.68 -18.11 8.41
CA ILE A 261 3.54 -16.97 8.12
C ILE A 261 3.89 -17.02 6.64
N PHE A 262 3.54 -15.95 5.92
CA PHE A 262 3.91 -15.79 4.51
C PHE A 262 4.96 -14.71 4.37
N GLU A 263 6.00 -14.99 3.60
CA GLU A 263 6.96 -14.02 3.11
C GLU A 263 6.93 -14.05 1.58
N LEU A 264 6.81 -12.88 0.97
CA LEU A 264 6.62 -12.73 -0.47
C LEU A 264 7.87 -12.14 -1.11
N LYS A 265 8.19 -12.62 -2.30
CA LYS A 265 9.27 -12.06 -3.10
C LYS A 265 8.85 -11.94 -4.55
N ARG A 266 9.37 -10.93 -5.20
CA ARG A 266 9.19 -10.73 -6.65
C ARG A 266 10.48 -10.98 -7.39
N THR A 267 10.40 -11.70 -8.50
CA THR A 267 11.52 -11.83 -9.43
C THR A 267 11.24 -11.19 -10.79
N LYS A 268 12.30 -10.79 -11.49
CA LYS A 268 12.24 -10.29 -12.88
C LYS A 268 12.35 -11.42 -13.92
N GLU A 269 12.73 -12.62 -13.51
CA GLU A 269 12.95 -13.77 -14.38
C GLU A 269 12.25 -15.01 -13.83
N GLU A 270 11.48 -15.69 -14.68
CA GLU A 270 10.72 -16.88 -14.29
C GLU A 270 11.58 -18.00 -13.70
N LYS A 271 12.78 -18.21 -14.26
CA LYS A 271 13.72 -19.25 -13.78
C LYS A 271 14.24 -19.03 -12.37
N GLN A 272 14.03 -17.85 -11.78
CA GLN A 272 14.48 -17.50 -10.43
C GLN A 272 13.37 -17.68 -9.37
N LEU A 273 12.18 -18.09 -9.75
CA LEU A 273 11.05 -18.27 -8.81
C LEU A 273 11.45 -19.14 -7.62
N GLU A 274 12.08 -20.28 -7.88
CA GLU A 274 12.49 -21.20 -6.83
C GLU A 274 13.49 -20.60 -5.85
N ALA A 275 14.54 -19.94 -6.36
CA ALA A 275 15.54 -19.28 -5.54
C ALA A 275 14.95 -18.17 -4.67
N PHE A 276 13.96 -17.43 -5.17
CA PHE A 276 13.28 -16.37 -4.42
C PHE A 276 12.32 -16.91 -3.36
N CYS A 277 11.68 -18.06 -3.56
CA CYS A 277 10.97 -18.75 -2.48
C CYS A 277 11.92 -19.14 -1.33
N GLU A 278 13.12 -19.63 -1.66
CA GLU A 278 14.11 -20.00 -0.65
C GLU A 278 14.68 -18.79 0.09
N GLN A 279 14.85 -17.67 -0.60
CA GLN A 279 15.20 -16.41 0.04
C GLN A 279 14.10 -15.95 1.03
N ALA A 280 12.83 -16.08 0.66
CA ALA A 280 11.72 -15.77 1.54
C ALA A 280 11.74 -16.63 2.80
N LEU A 281 11.87 -17.95 2.67
CA LEU A 281 11.97 -18.86 3.82
C LEU A 281 13.20 -18.56 4.68
N THR A 282 14.34 -18.26 4.06
CA THR A 282 15.55 -17.84 4.76
C THR A 282 15.33 -16.57 5.57
N GLN A 283 14.56 -15.62 5.05
CA GLN A 283 14.23 -14.39 5.75
C GLN A 283 13.35 -14.67 6.98
N ILE A 284 12.29 -15.49 6.85
CA ILE A 284 11.45 -15.90 7.98
C ILE A 284 12.32 -16.46 9.12
N LYS A 285 13.23 -17.37 8.78
CA LYS A 285 14.12 -18.02 9.74
C LYS A 285 15.10 -17.05 10.40
N ASN A 286 15.78 -16.23 9.59
CA ASN A 286 16.80 -15.31 10.10
C ASN A 286 16.23 -14.21 10.99
N MET A 287 14.99 -13.80 10.73
CA MET A 287 14.30 -12.76 11.50
C MET A 287 13.53 -13.33 12.70
N GLY A 288 13.45 -14.65 12.84
CA GLY A 288 12.77 -15.30 13.96
C GLY A 288 11.26 -15.07 13.99
N TYR A 289 10.62 -14.93 12.82
CA TYR A 289 9.18 -14.65 12.77
C TYR A 289 8.34 -15.75 13.41
N ALA A 290 8.76 -17.02 13.29
CA ALA A 290 8.07 -18.16 13.88
C ALA A 290 8.20 -18.22 15.41
N ASP A 291 9.30 -17.72 15.97
CA ASP A 291 9.59 -17.82 17.40
C ASP A 291 8.57 -17.05 18.24
N GLU A 292 8.01 -15.95 17.70
CA GLU A 292 7.01 -15.12 18.36
C GLU A 292 5.68 -15.83 18.59
N TYR A 293 5.38 -16.82 17.74
CA TYR A 293 4.13 -17.59 17.79
C TYR A 293 4.28 -18.95 18.49
N ALA A 294 5.48 -19.31 18.90
CA ALA A 294 5.79 -20.65 19.44
C ALA A 294 5.06 -20.97 20.75
N ASP A 295 4.80 -19.96 21.58
CA ASP A 295 4.11 -20.14 22.85
C ASP A 295 2.58 -20.16 22.71
N ASP A 296 2.03 -19.56 21.64
CA ASP A 296 0.59 -19.34 21.48
C ASP A 296 -0.08 -20.36 20.55
N TYR A 297 0.68 -20.98 19.62
CA TYR A 297 0.17 -21.86 18.59
C TYR A 297 0.87 -23.21 18.57
N ASN A 298 0.05 -24.28 18.41
CA ASN A 298 0.58 -25.66 18.34
C ASN A 298 1.17 -25.99 16.96
N GLU A 299 0.74 -25.33 15.91
CA GLU A 299 1.24 -25.51 14.56
C GLU A 299 1.59 -24.17 13.93
N ILE A 300 2.83 -24.04 13.48
CA ILE A 300 3.33 -22.86 12.77
C ILE A 300 3.78 -23.31 11.39
N ILE A 301 3.21 -22.73 10.35
CA ILE A 301 3.53 -23.06 8.96
C ILE A 301 4.17 -21.84 8.30
N CYS A 302 5.36 -22.01 7.73
CA CYS A 302 6.09 -20.93 7.07
C CYS A 302 6.12 -21.16 5.56
N TYR A 303 5.61 -20.19 4.79
CA TYR A 303 5.62 -20.22 3.33
C TYR A 303 6.50 -19.13 2.76
N GLY A 304 7.40 -19.50 1.85
CA GLY A 304 8.05 -18.58 0.93
C GLY A 304 7.31 -18.56 -0.40
N ILE A 305 6.83 -17.39 -0.80
CA ILE A 305 6.06 -17.21 -2.04
C ILE A 305 6.84 -16.31 -2.98
N SER A 306 7.02 -16.73 -4.21
CA SER A 306 7.64 -15.91 -5.23
C SER A 306 6.72 -15.66 -6.42
N PHE A 307 6.84 -14.47 -7.00
CA PHE A 307 6.02 -14.04 -8.11
C PHE A 307 6.85 -13.59 -9.31
N TYR A 308 6.43 -14.04 -10.48
CA TYR A 308 6.89 -13.54 -11.77
C TYR A 308 5.69 -13.26 -12.65
N LYS A 309 5.38 -11.98 -12.88
CA LYS A 309 4.19 -11.56 -13.63
C LYS A 309 2.92 -12.27 -13.09
N LYS A 310 2.26 -13.10 -13.90
CA LYS A 310 1.05 -13.86 -13.54
C LYS A 310 1.36 -15.29 -13.08
N LYS A 311 2.57 -15.58 -12.68
CA LYS A 311 2.99 -16.88 -12.14
C LYS A 311 3.36 -16.75 -10.69
N CYS A 312 2.99 -17.74 -9.92
CA CYS A 312 3.32 -17.89 -8.52
C CYS A 312 3.98 -19.24 -8.30
N LEU A 313 4.96 -19.28 -7.42
CA LEU A 313 5.53 -20.51 -6.87
C LEU A 313 5.51 -20.39 -5.34
N VAL A 314 5.17 -21.47 -4.68
CA VAL A 314 5.12 -21.59 -3.22
C VAL A 314 6.07 -22.68 -2.77
N LYS A 315 6.82 -22.41 -1.70
CA LYS A 315 7.56 -23.43 -0.93
C LYS A 315 7.17 -23.33 0.54
N VAL A 316 7.25 -24.46 1.23
CA VAL A 316 7.01 -24.55 2.68
C VAL A 316 8.31 -24.94 3.37
N GLU A 317 8.52 -24.41 4.58
CA GLU A 317 9.60 -24.87 5.43
C GLU A 317 9.29 -26.28 5.94
N ASN A 318 10.28 -27.20 5.83
CA ASN A 318 10.15 -28.59 6.29
C ASN A 318 10.46 -28.72 7.77
#